data_4c8037c9ad0546ea08e2e13288b6226a
#
_entry.id   4c8037c9ad0546ea08e2e13288b6226a
#
_cell.length_a   1.000
_cell.length_b   1.000
_cell.length_c   1.000
_cell.angle_alpha   90.00
_cell.angle_beta   90.00
_cell.angle_gamma   90.00
#
_symmetry.space_group_name_H-M   'P 1'
#
loop_
_entity.id
_entity.type
_entity.pdbx_description
1 polymer ?
#
loop_
_entity_poly.entity_id
_entity_poly.type
_entity_poly.pdbx_seq_one_letter_code
_entity_poly.pdbx_strand_id
1 'polypeptide(L)'
;IVGVGNCATSLIQGVEYYRGADATASVPGLMHVQFGPYHVGDVTFVAAFDVDAKKVGFDLAEAIAASENNTIKIADVPPTGVMVQRGPTLDGIGRYYRETIEESDAEPVDVVQALKDAEVDVLVSYLPVGSEEADKFYAQCAIDAGVGFVNALPVFIASDPEWAAKFTQAGVPIVGDDIKSQVGATITHRVMARLFEERGVVLDRTYQLNVGGNMDFKNML
;
A
#
# COMPACT_ATOMS: atom_id res chain seq x y z
N ILE A 1 -0.25 7.17 -4.79
CA ILE A 1 0.42 6.17 -3.95
C ILE A 1 1.34 6.87 -2.98
N VAL A 2 1.37 6.41 -1.71
CA VAL A 2 2.36 6.80 -0.71
C VAL A 2 3.23 5.58 -0.37
N GLY A 3 4.55 5.73 -0.49
CA GLY A 3 5.50 4.62 -0.35
C GLY A 3 5.61 3.79 -1.63
N VAL A 4 6.67 4.05 -2.41
CA VAL A 4 6.95 3.37 -3.68
C VAL A 4 7.85 2.15 -3.42
N GLY A 5 7.39 1.26 -2.54
CA GLY A 5 8.06 0.03 -2.15
C GLY A 5 7.56 -1.21 -2.90
N ASN A 6 7.79 -2.39 -2.33
CA ASN A 6 7.41 -3.68 -2.91
C ASN A 6 5.89 -3.81 -3.15
N CYS A 7 5.06 -3.28 -2.26
CA CYS A 7 3.60 -3.32 -2.43
C CYS A 7 3.15 -2.45 -3.62
N ALA A 8 3.71 -1.24 -3.76
CA ALA A 8 3.45 -0.39 -4.91
C ALA A 8 3.93 -1.04 -6.21
N THR A 9 5.13 -1.64 -6.19
CA THR A 9 5.68 -2.40 -7.34
C THR A 9 4.73 -3.51 -7.77
N SER A 10 4.19 -4.26 -6.81
CA SER A 10 3.23 -5.36 -7.09
C SER A 10 1.92 -4.82 -7.66
N LEU A 11 1.37 -3.74 -7.09
CA LEU A 11 0.12 -3.14 -7.57
C LEU A 11 0.27 -2.62 -9.00
N ILE A 12 1.32 -1.83 -9.27
CA ILE A 12 1.53 -1.19 -10.57
C ILE A 12 1.76 -2.24 -11.66
N GLN A 13 2.62 -3.21 -11.40
CA GLN A 13 2.80 -4.34 -12.32
C GLN A 13 1.52 -5.16 -12.48
N GLY A 14 0.76 -5.36 -11.41
CA GLY A 14 -0.51 -6.11 -11.43
C GLY A 14 -1.56 -5.44 -12.32
N VAL A 15 -1.72 -4.13 -12.22
CA VAL A 15 -2.63 -3.37 -13.08
C VAL A 15 -2.23 -3.54 -14.55
N GLU A 16 -0.95 -3.44 -14.87
CA GLU A 16 -0.47 -3.61 -16.25
C GLU A 16 -0.62 -5.06 -16.73
N TYR A 17 -0.29 -6.04 -15.90
CA TYR A 17 -0.40 -7.46 -16.23
C TYR A 17 -1.84 -7.88 -16.55
N TYR A 18 -2.81 -7.37 -15.79
CA TYR A 18 -4.22 -7.71 -15.96
C TYR A 18 -5.00 -6.74 -16.83
N ARG A 19 -4.37 -5.72 -17.41
CA ARG A 19 -5.03 -4.67 -18.19
C ARG A 19 -5.92 -5.20 -19.33
N GLY A 20 -5.51 -6.28 -19.97
CA GLY A 20 -6.25 -6.92 -21.07
C GLY A 20 -7.11 -8.12 -20.64
N ALA A 21 -7.34 -8.33 -19.35
CA ALA A 21 -8.13 -9.47 -18.88
C ALA A 21 -9.61 -9.31 -19.30
N ASP A 22 -10.25 -10.41 -19.66
CA ASP A 22 -11.69 -10.42 -19.97
C ASP A 22 -12.50 -10.18 -18.67
N ALA A 23 -13.36 -9.19 -18.67
CA ALA A 23 -14.18 -8.78 -17.54
C ALA A 23 -15.06 -9.93 -16.97
N THR A 24 -15.40 -10.91 -17.81
CA THR A 24 -16.24 -12.06 -17.45
C THR A 24 -15.45 -13.30 -17.08
N ALA A 25 -14.13 -13.29 -17.30
CA ALA A 25 -13.28 -14.45 -17.05
C ALA A 25 -12.94 -14.61 -15.57
N SER A 26 -12.75 -15.85 -15.14
CA SER A 26 -12.08 -16.16 -13.88
C SER A 26 -10.58 -16.18 -14.12
N VAL A 27 -9.89 -15.18 -13.60
CA VAL A 27 -8.46 -15.00 -13.83
C VAL A 27 -7.70 -15.35 -12.54
N PRO A 28 -6.73 -16.25 -12.56
CA PRO A 28 -5.91 -16.55 -11.41
C PRO A 28 -5.22 -15.29 -10.87
N GLY A 29 -5.28 -15.10 -9.56
CA GLY A 29 -4.69 -13.95 -8.89
C GLY A 29 -5.63 -12.77 -8.67
N LEU A 30 -6.76 -12.70 -9.37
CA LEU A 30 -7.80 -11.70 -9.15
C LEU A 30 -9.08 -12.33 -8.58
N MET A 31 -9.65 -11.72 -7.57
CA MET A 31 -11.01 -12.09 -7.12
C MET A 31 -12.05 -11.66 -8.15
N HIS A 32 -11.86 -10.49 -8.73
CA HIS A 32 -12.71 -9.92 -9.77
C HIS A 32 -11.85 -9.15 -10.78
N VAL A 33 -12.05 -9.41 -12.07
CA VAL A 33 -11.46 -8.58 -13.14
C VAL A 33 -12.18 -7.24 -13.20
N GLN A 34 -13.50 -7.29 -13.02
CA GLN A 34 -14.35 -6.10 -12.95
C GLN A 34 -15.09 -6.06 -11.61
N PHE A 35 -15.07 -4.92 -10.97
CA PHE A 35 -15.80 -4.66 -9.73
C PHE A 35 -16.75 -3.48 -9.92
N GLY A 36 -18.05 -3.75 -9.93
CA GLY A 36 -19.04 -2.76 -10.33
C GLY A 36 -18.80 -2.27 -11.77
N PRO A 37 -18.74 -0.96 -12.00
CA PRO A 37 -18.45 -0.41 -13.34
C PRO A 37 -16.95 -0.41 -13.70
N TYR A 38 -16.05 -0.71 -12.75
CA TYR A 38 -14.61 -0.54 -12.92
C TYR A 38 -13.93 -1.86 -13.27
N HIS A 39 -13.10 -1.82 -14.30
CA HIS A 39 -12.16 -2.88 -14.65
C HIS A 39 -10.81 -2.64 -13.98
N VAL A 40 -10.04 -3.72 -13.71
CA VAL A 40 -8.69 -3.59 -13.12
C VAL A 40 -7.78 -2.69 -13.95
N GLY A 41 -7.94 -2.65 -15.26
CA GLY A 41 -7.19 -1.80 -16.19
C GLY A 41 -7.60 -0.32 -16.17
N ASP A 42 -8.69 0.05 -15.48
CA ASP A 42 -9.14 1.45 -15.39
C ASP A 42 -8.34 2.22 -14.30
N VAL A 43 -7.57 1.49 -13.48
CA VAL A 43 -6.70 2.13 -12.48
C VAL A 43 -5.61 2.92 -13.18
N THR A 44 -5.57 4.22 -12.91
CA THR A 44 -4.54 5.14 -13.41
C THR A 44 -3.77 5.74 -12.24
N PHE A 45 -2.45 5.66 -12.30
CA PHE A 45 -1.59 6.31 -11.31
C PHE A 45 -1.34 7.75 -11.73
N VAL A 46 -1.61 8.71 -10.85
CA VAL A 46 -1.53 10.15 -11.16
C VAL A 46 -0.64 10.92 -10.17
N ALA A 47 -0.37 10.35 -9.00
CA ALA A 47 0.55 10.92 -8.01
C ALA A 47 1.26 9.82 -7.23
N ALA A 48 2.52 10.06 -6.88
CA ALA A 48 3.31 9.17 -6.05
C ALA A 48 4.22 9.96 -5.11
N PHE A 49 4.34 9.50 -3.87
CA PHE A 49 5.16 10.14 -2.83
C PHE A 49 6.10 9.12 -2.20
N ASP A 50 7.36 9.48 -2.06
CA ASP A 50 8.38 8.70 -1.35
C ASP A 50 9.40 9.67 -0.70
N VAL A 51 10.32 9.13 0.08
CA VAL A 51 11.41 9.88 0.71
C VAL A 51 12.79 9.48 0.19
N ASP A 52 12.89 8.34 -0.51
CA ASP A 52 14.13 7.76 -0.98
C ASP A 52 14.71 8.55 -2.17
N ALA A 53 15.97 8.98 -2.05
CA ALA A 53 16.71 9.69 -3.10
C ALA A 53 16.82 8.93 -4.42
N LYS A 54 16.74 7.60 -4.38
CA LYS A 54 16.76 6.75 -5.58
C LYS A 54 15.44 6.69 -6.33
N LYS A 55 14.38 7.29 -5.75
CA LYS A 55 13.01 7.27 -6.30
C LYS A 55 12.45 8.66 -6.56
N VAL A 56 12.68 9.60 -5.64
CA VAL A 56 12.22 10.98 -5.78
C VAL A 56 12.82 11.63 -7.03
N GLY A 57 11.96 12.22 -7.86
CA GLY A 57 12.36 12.86 -9.11
C GLY A 57 12.47 11.92 -10.30
N PHE A 58 12.18 10.62 -10.16
CA PHE A 58 12.14 9.67 -11.26
C PHE A 58 10.69 9.31 -11.62
N ASP A 59 10.48 8.83 -12.86
CA ASP A 59 9.18 8.29 -13.27
C ASP A 59 8.80 7.09 -12.38
N LEU A 60 7.53 6.98 -12.05
CA LEU A 60 7.03 5.92 -11.19
C LEU A 60 7.37 4.51 -11.72
N ALA A 61 7.39 4.32 -13.06
CA ALA A 61 7.79 3.05 -13.68
C ALA A 61 9.28 2.72 -13.44
N GLU A 62 10.14 3.72 -13.28
CA GLU A 62 11.55 3.53 -12.92
C GLU A 62 11.70 3.34 -11.41
N ALA A 63 11.00 4.15 -10.63
CA ALA A 63 11.07 4.15 -9.17
C ALA A 63 10.65 2.81 -8.54
N ILE A 64 9.67 2.11 -9.10
CA ILE A 64 9.25 0.78 -8.61
C ILE A 64 10.35 -0.30 -8.74
N ALA A 65 11.33 -0.09 -9.60
CA ALA A 65 12.46 -1.01 -9.79
C ALA A 65 13.73 -0.54 -9.08
N ALA A 66 13.69 0.61 -8.42
CA ALA A 66 14.84 1.23 -7.77
C ALA A 66 14.97 0.85 -6.30
N SER A 67 16.07 1.28 -5.68
CA SER A 67 16.34 1.14 -4.25
C SER A 67 16.37 -0.32 -3.79
N GLU A 68 15.81 -0.56 -2.60
CA GLU A 68 15.75 -1.88 -1.97
C GLU A 68 14.53 -2.71 -2.42
N ASN A 69 13.80 -2.27 -3.45
CA ASN A 69 12.68 -3.02 -3.99
C ASN A 69 13.18 -4.34 -4.60
N ASN A 70 12.60 -5.44 -4.17
CA ASN A 70 12.99 -6.79 -4.57
C ASN A 70 11.83 -7.63 -5.09
N THR A 71 10.70 -6.99 -5.39
CA THR A 71 9.57 -7.63 -6.06
C THR A 71 10.03 -8.14 -7.43
N ILE A 72 9.73 -9.40 -7.73
CA ILE A 72 10.06 -9.99 -9.04
C ILE A 72 9.38 -9.22 -10.17
N LYS A 73 10.06 -9.13 -11.30
CA LYS A 73 9.47 -8.53 -12.50
C LYS A 73 8.43 -9.47 -13.09
N ILE A 74 7.16 -9.04 -13.10
CA ILE A 74 6.00 -9.78 -13.61
C ILE A 74 5.55 -9.20 -14.96
N ALA A 75 5.58 -7.89 -15.09
CA ALA A 75 5.18 -7.17 -16.29
C ALA A 75 6.15 -6.01 -16.59
N ASP A 76 6.25 -5.65 -17.87
CA ASP A 76 6.89 -4.41 -18.28
C ASP A 76 5.90 -3.25 -18.07
N VAL A 77 6.27 -2.31 -17.24
CA VAL A 77 5.48 -1.10 -17.00
C VAL A 77 6.00 0.01 -17.90
N PRO A 78 5.20 0.53 -18.81
CA PRO A 78 5.62 1.66 -19.64
C PRO A 78 5.80 2.92 -18.80
N PRO A 79 6.55 3.94 -19.29
CA PRO A 79 6.66 5.22 -18.60
C PRO A 79 5.27 5.76 -18.25
N THR A 80 5.07 6.11 -16.99
CA THR A 80 3.77 6.56 -16.49
C THR A 80 3.54 8.05 -16.70
N GLY A 81 4.64 8.81 -16.85
CA GLY A 81 4.60 10.27 -16.83
C GLY A 81 4.40 10.86 -15.44
N VAL A 82 4.34 10.01 -14.41
CA VAL A 82 4.17 10.42 -13.01
C VAL A 82 5.51 10.44 -12.31
N MET A 83 5.98 11.62 -11.97
CA MET A 83 7.21 11.78 -11.20
C MET A 83 6.95 11.53 -9.72
N VAL A 84 7.79 10.73 -9.08
CA VAL A 84 7.71 10.52 -7.63
C VAL A 84 8.11 11.82 -6.93
N GLN A 85 7.21 12.33 -6.09
CA GLN A 85 7.39 13.56 -5.34
C GLN A 85 7.95 13.28 -3.94
N ARG A 86 8.69 14.24 -3.39
CA ARG A 86 9.22 14.16 -2.03
C ARG A 86 8.10 14.38 -1.01
N GLY A 87 7.73 13.35 -0.27
CA GLY A 87 6.87 13.47 0.90
C GLY A 87 7.64 13.91 2.15
N PRO A 88 6.99 14.34 3.23
CA PRO A 88 7.68 14.64 4.48
C PRO A 88 8.24 13.36 5.12
N THR A 89 9.44 13.45 5.70
CA THR A 89 9.98 12.40 6.55
C THR A 89 9.44 12.61 7.96
N LEU A 90 8.74 11.61 8.48
CA LEU A 90 8.22 11.57 9.85
C LEU A 90 8.83 10.36 10.60
N ASP A 91 8.03 9.39 10.97
CA ASP A 91 8.46 8.23 11.75
C ASP A 91 8.78 6.96 10.93
N GLY A 92 8.50 6.95 9.62
CA GLY A 92 8.62 5.77 8.76
C GLY A 92 10.04 5.26 8.49
N ILE A 93 11.06 6.04 8.79
CA ILE A 93 12.47 5.64 8.67
C ILE A 93 13.00 5.27 10.04
N GLY A 94 12.87 3.99 10.41
CA GLY A 94 13.45 3.42 11.61
C GLY A 94 14.97 3.30 11.55
N ARG A 95 15.56 2.83 12.67
CA ARG A 95 17.01 2.70 12.82
C ARG A 95 17.68 1.97 11.67
N TYR A 96 17.09 0.86 11.22
CA TYR A 96 17.68 -0.01 10.21
C TYR A 96 17.45 0.51 8.78
N TYR A 97 16.38 1.24 8.55
CA TYR A 97 16.14 1.88 7.25
C TYR A 97 17.17 2.97 6.96
N ARG A 98 17.57 3.72 7.98
CA ARG A 98 18.62 4.75 7.85
C ARG A 98 19.98 4.22 7.42
N GLU A 99 20.21 2.92 7.54
CA GLU A 99 21.44 2.27 7.07
C GLU A 99 21.42 1.96 5.57
N THR A 100 20.23 1.92 4.96
CA THR A 100 20.03 1.45 3.58
C THR A 100 19.31 2.45 2.69
N ILE A 101 18.45 3.29 3.27
CA ILE A 101 17.68 4.31 2.54
C ILE A 101 18.37 5.67 2.74
N GLU A 102 18.77 6.28 1.65
CA GLU A 102 19.25 7.66 1.60
C GLU A 102 18.06 8.57 1.34
N GLU A 103 17.79 9.51 2.26
CA GLU A 103 16.72 10.46 2.07
C GLU A 103 17.07 11.47 0.96
N SER A 104 16.10 11.80 0.14
CA SER A 104 16.23 12.83 -0.89
C SER A 104 16.41 14.23 -0.25
N ASP A 105 17.33 15.01 -0.78
CA ASP A 105 17.57 16.40 -0.39
C ASP A 105 16.49 17.37 -0.93
N ALA A 106 15.54 16.89 -1.75
CA ALA A 106 14.46 17.71 -2.24
C ALA A 106 13.54 18.17 -1.10
N GLU A 107 13.02 19.40 -1.19
CA GLU A 107 12.04 19.88 -0.23
C GLU A 107 10.73 19.08 -0.34
N PRO A 108 10.09 18.71 0.78
CA PRO A 108 8.79 18.08 0.76
C PRO A 108 7.75 18.95 0.07
N VAL A 109 6.93 18.35 -0.78
CA VAL A 109 5.85 19.05 -1.46
C VAL A 109 4.65 19.29 -0.52
N ASP A 110 3.80 20.25 -0.87
CA ASP A 110 2.45 20.34 -0.31
C ASP A 110 1.61 19.17 -0.85
N VAL A 111 1.46 18.14 -0.04
CA VAL A 111 0.76 16.91 -0.42
C VAL A 111 -0.71 17.18 -0.74
N VAL A 112 -1.38 18.05 0.01
CA VAL A 112 -2.80 18.39 -0.23
C VAL A 112 -2.96 19.06 -1.59
N GLN A 113 -2.08 19.99 -1.91
CA GLN A 113 -2.12 20.67 -3.20
C GLN A 113 -1.76 19.71 -4.34
N ALA A 114 -0.75 18.87 -4.16
CA ALA A 114 -0.35 17.87 -5.14
C ALA A 114 -1.48 16.87 -5.46
N LEU A 115 -2.24 16.43 -4.44
CA LEU A 115 -3.40 15.56 -4.62
C LEU A 115 -4.52 16.24 -5.43
N LYS A 116 -4.78 17.53 -5.16
CA LYS A 116 -5.77 18.31 -5.90
C LYS A 116 -5.37 18.58 -7.33
N ASP A 117 -4.11 18.97 -7.56
CA ASP A 117 -3.59 19.28 -8.90
C ASP A 117 -3.56 18.04 -9.81
N ALA A 118 -3.33 16.86 -9.22
CA ALA A 118 -3.34 15.58 -9.93
C ALA A 118 -4.75 14.96 -10.04
N GLU A 119 -5.80 15.63 -9.55
CA GLU A 119 -7.19 15.15 -9.56
C GLU A 119 -7.33 13.72 -9.02
N VAL A 120 -6.69 13.46 -7.87
CA VAL A 120 -6.65 12.12 -7.27
C VAL A 120 -8.03 11.74 -6.74
N ASP A 121 -8.53 10.55 -7.09
CA ASP A 121 -9.75 9.99 -6.51
C ASP A 121 -9.48 9.25 -5.20
N VAL A 122 -8.39 8.47 -5.16
CA VAL A 122 -8.04 7.60 -4.03
C VAL A 122 -6.54 7.64 -3.76
N LEU A 123 -6.16 7.90 -2.52
CA LEU A 123 -4.79 7.78 -2.01
C LEU A 123 -4.60 6.44 -1.32
N VAL A 124 -3.61 5.67 -1.77
CA VAL A 124 -3.25 4.37 -1.17
C VAL A 124 -1.95 4.51 -0.40
N SER A 125 -1.96 4.16 0.88
CA SER A 125 -0.77 4.16 1.73
C SER A 125 -0.14 2.76 1.79
N TYR A 126 1.12 2.69 1.34
CA TYR A 126 2.01 1.54 1.39
C TYR A 126 3.30 1.87 2.14
N LEU A 127 3.22 2.75 3.12
CA LEU A 127 4.35 3.06 3.98
C LEU A 127 4.84 1.81 4.73
N PRO A 128 6.10 1.78 5.19
CA PRO A 128 6.59 0.66 5.98
C PRO A 128 5.95 0.60 7.36
N VAL A 129 5.90 -0.60 7.95
CA VAL A 129 5.44 -0.80 9.32
C VAL A 129 6.27 0.07 10.28
N GLY A 130 5.58 0.74 11.21
CA GLY A 130 6.19 1.72 12.13
C GLY A 130 6.00 3.18 11.71
N SER A 131 5.34 3.45 10.58
CA SER A 131 5.05 4.78 10.05
C SER A 131 3.71 5.33 10.53
N GLU A 132 3.45 5.32 11.83
CA GLU A 132 2.12 5.71 12.37
C GLU A 132 1.82 7.19 12.17
N GLU A 133 2.79 8.06 12.49
CA GLU A 133 2.62 9.51 12.32
C GLU A 133 2.53 9.90 10.84
N ALA A 134 3.35 9.26 10.00
CA ALA A 134 3.32 9.50 8.56
C ALA A 134 1.99 9.05 7.94
N ASP A 135 1.47 7.89 8.32
CA ASP A 135 0.22 7.38 7.79
C ASP A 135 -0.97 8.27 8.19
N LYS A 136 -1.01 8.70 9.46
CA LYS A 136 -2.00 9.68 9.94
C LYS A 136 -1.89 11.04 9.25
N PHE A 137 -0.68 11.48 8.94
CA PHE A 137 -0.46 12.70 8.15
C PHE A 137 -1.08 12.58 6.75
N TYR A 138 -0.82 11.49 6.03
CA TYR A 138 -1.40 11.29 4.70
C TYR A 138 -2.92 11.07 4.75
N ALA A 139 -3.43 10.42 5.79
CA ALA A 139 -4.88 10.32 6.02
C ALA A 139 -5.54 11.69 6.20
N GLN A 140 -4.89 12.61 6.93
CA GLN A 140 -5.37 13.99 7.06
C GLN A 140 -5.27 14.74 5.73
N CYS A 141 -4.17 14.58 4.97
CA CYS A 141 -4.06 15.17 3.63
C CYS A 141 -5.17 14.68 2.68
N ALA A 142 -5.55 13.41 2.76
CA ALA A 142 -6.65 12.85 1.97
C ALA A 142 -7.99 13.53 2.34
N ILE A 143 -8.28 13.71 3.62
CA ILE A 143 -9.46 14.45 4.09
C ILE A 143 -9.46 15.88 3.56
N ASP A 144 -8.33 16.61 3.69
CA ASP A 144 -8.20 18.02 3.31
C ASP A 144 -8.25 18.23 1.79
N ALA A 145 -7.87 17.21 1.04
CA ALA A 145 -7.97 17.18 -0.41
C ALA A 145 -9.35 16.69 -0.92
N GLY A 146 -10.17 16.05 -0.09
CA GLY A 146 -11.42 15.43 -0.49
C GLY A 146 -11.24 14.10 -1.24
N VAL A 147 -10.17 13.38 -0.96
CA VAL A 147 -9.70 12.16 -1.66
C VAL A 147 -9.96 10.92 -0.79
N GLY A 148 -10.47 9.84 -1.38
CA GLY A 148 -10.63 8.56 -0.68
C GLY A 148 -9.29 8.03 -0.18
N PHE A 149 -9.28 7.31 0.96
CA PHE A 149 -8.06 6.79 1.56
C PHE A 149 -8.12 5.27 1.73
N VAL A 150 -7.08 4.59 1.27
CA VAL A 150 -6.86 3.16 1.51
C VAL A 150 -5.63 2.99 2.39
N ASN A 151 -5.87 2.60 3.64
CA ASN A 151 -4.80 2.29 4.58
C ASN A 151 -4.41 0.82 4.48
N ALA A 152 -3.25 0.54 3.89
CA ALA A 152 -2.72 -0.81 3.78
C ALA A 152 -1.74 -1.18 4.91
N LEU A 153 -1.59 -0.31 5.92
CA LEU A 153 -0.72 -0.52 7.09
C LEU A 153 -1.50 -1.01 8.31
N PRO A 154 -0.84 -1.68 9.26
CA PRO A 154 -1.42 -2.03 10.55
C PRO A 154 -1.45 -0.82 11.52
N VAL A 155 -1.85 0.35 11.02
CA VAL A 155 -2.11 1.56 11.80
C VAL A 155 -3.62 1.76 11.91
N PHE A 156 -4.14 1.92 13.11
CA PHE A 156 -5.58 2.03 13.33
C PHE A 156 -6.07 3.43 12.95
N ILE A 157 -6.62 3.55 11.74
CA ILE A 157 -7.25 4.76 11.21
C ILE A 157 -8.72 4.45 10.86
N ALA A 158 -8.97 3.50 9.96
CA ALA A 158 -10.35 3.16 9.57
C ALA A 158 -11.15 2.55 10.73
N SER A 159 -10.50 1.79 11.61
CA SER A 159 -11.09 1.18 12.80
C SER A 159 -11.09 2.08 14.04
N ASP A 160 -10.41 3.23 14.00
CA ASP A 160 -10.43 4.21 15.07
C ASP A 160 -11.68 5.11 14.97
N PRO A 161 -12.52 5.20 16.02
CA PRO A 161 -13.77 5.95 15.95
C PRO A 161 -13.59 7.46 15.70
N GLU A 162 -12.51 8.07 16.17
CA GLU A 162 -12.26 9.50 15.98
C GLU A 162 -11.88 9.79 14.53
N TRP A 163 -11.02 8.96 13.95
CA TRP A 163 -10.65 9.05 12.54
C TRP A 163 -11.84 8.74 11.62
N ALA A 164 -12.59 7.68 11.91
CA ALA A 164 -13.79 7.33 11.17
C ALA A 164 -14.82 8.49 11.17
N ALA A 165 -14.94 9.19 12.29
CA ALA A 165 -15.80 10.38 12.38
C ALA A 165 -15.31 11.53 11.50
N LYS A 166 -13.99 11.80 11.44
CA LYS A 166 -13.40 12.83 10.56
C LYS A 166 -13.69 12.54 9.09
N PHE A 167 -13.46 11.30 8.63
CA PHE A 167 -13.76 10.88 7.26
C PHE A 167 -15.25 10.99 6.95
N THR A 168 -16.11 10.58 7.87
CA THR A 168 -17.57 10.70 7.74
C THR A 168 -18.02 12.16 7.62
N GLN A 169 -17.48 13.05 8.46
CA GLN A 169 -17.82 14.49 8.42
C GLN A 169 -17.34 15.15 7.11
N ALA A 170 -16.19 14.73 6.61
CA ALA A 170 -15.66 15.21 5.33
C ALA A 170 -16.40 14.62 4.12
N GLY A 171 -17.21 13.57 4.31
CA GLY A 171 -17.87 12.85 3.22
C GLY A 171 -16.89 12.07 2.32
N VAL A 172 -15.74 11.68 2.87
CA VAL A 172 -14.65 11.01 2.15
C VAL A 172 -14.59 9.54 2.58
N PRO A 173 -14.53 8.59 1.64
CA PRO A 173 -14.44 7.17 1.99
C PRO A 173 -13.05 6.78 2.52
N ILE A 174 -13.04 5.84 3.48
CA ILE A 174 -11.82 5.19 3.95
C ILE A 174 -12.00 3.66 3.97
N VAL A 175 -10.97 2.93 3.59
CA VAL A 175 -10.85 1.48 3.69
C VAL A 175 -9.55 1.13 4.38
N GLY A 176 -9.58 0.27 5.35
CA GLY A 176 -8.44 -0.21 6.14
C GLY A 176 -8.96 -1.04 7.33
N ASP A 177 -8.16 -1.36 8.28
CA ASP A 177 -6.70 -1.12 8.29
C ASP A 177 -6.01 -2.42 7.92
N ASP A 178 -4.75 -2.29 7.46
CA ASP A 178 -3.91 -3.40 7.03
C ASP A 178 -4.39 -4.14 5.76
N ILE A 179 -3.47 -4.73 5.03
CA ILE A 179 -3.80 -5.64 3.92
C ILE A 179 -3.45 -7.07 4.29
N LYS A 180 -4.25 -8.02 3.84
CA LYS A 180 -4.02 -9.43 4.06
C LYS A 180 -3.52 -10.11 2.78
N SER A 181 -2.58 -11.03 2.95
CA SER A 181 -2.23 -11.94 1.87
C SER A 181 -3.46 -12.74 1.44
N GLN A 182 -3.59 -13.04 0.14
CA GLN A 182 -4.65 -13.91 -0.38
C GLN A 182 -4.63 -15.30 0.27
N VAL A 183 -3.43 -15.88 0.38
CA VAL A 183 -3.14 -17.09 1.13
C VAL A 183 -1.85 -16.86 1.90
N GLY A 184 -1.95 -16.46 3.15
CA GLY A 184 -0.80 -16.25 4.03
C GLY A 184 -0.81 -17.24 5.19
N ALA A 185 0.27 -17.22 5.97
CA ALA A 185 0.41 -18.07 7.14
C ALA A 185 -0.78 -17.95 8.10
N THR A 186 -1.22 -16.73 8.37
CA THR A 186 -2.37 -16.46 9.27
C THR A 186 -3.68 -17.02 8.72
N ILE A 187 -3.95 -16.87 7.42
CA ILE A 187 -5.16 -17.42 6.79
C ILE A 187 -5.13 -18.95 6.89
N THR A 188 -4.02 -19.56 6.50
CA THR A 188 -3.85 -21.02 6.56
C THR A 188 -4.02 -21.54 7.98
N HIS A 189 -3.39 -20.89 8.96
CA HIS A 189 -3.47 -21.25 10.37
C HIS A 189 -4.92 -21.19 10.89
N ARG A 190 -5.64 -20.10 10.59
CA ARG A 190 -7.06 -19.94 10.99
C ARG A 190 -7.96 -21.00 10.39
N VAL A 191 -7.77 -21.32 9.11
CA VAL A 191 -8.55 -22.37 8.43
C VAL A 191 -8.27 -23.73 9.07
N MET A 192 -7.03 -24.05 9.36
CA MET A 192 -6.66 -25.32 10.04
C MET A 192 -7.22 -25.39 11.45
N ALA A 193 -7.12 -24.34 12.24
CA ALA A 193 -7.68 -24.30 13.60
C ALA A 193 -9.20 -24.51 13.57
N ARG A 194 -9.90 -23.86 12.65
CA ARG A 194 -11.35 -24.02 12.47
C ARG A 194 -11.72 -25.44 12.02
N LEU A 195 -10.94 -26.05 11.13
CA LEU A 195 -11.16 -27.42 10.71
C LEU A 195 -11.11 -28.39 11.89
N PHE A 196 -10.17 -28.24 12.80
CA PHE A 196 -10.09 -29.08 14.01
C PHE A 196 -11.33 -28.90 14.89
N GLU A 197 -11.77 -27.67 15.12
CA GLU A 197 -12.99 -27.35 15.86
C GLU A 197 -14.22 -27.99 15.22
N GLU A 198 -14.43 -27.80 13.92
CA GLU A 198 -15.56 -28.38 13.15
C GLU A 198 -15.56 -29.91 13.13
N ARG A 199 -14.40 -30.52 13.31
CA ARG A 199 -14.27 -31.97 13.42
C ARG A 199 -14.35 -32.51 14.85
N GLY A 200 -14.63 -31.63 15.83
CA GLY A 200 -14.77 -31.99 17.24
C GLY A 200 -13.43 -32.30 17.93
N VAL A 201 -12.33 -31.86 17.36
CA VAL A 201 -11.00 -31.99 17.95
C VAL A 201 -10.74 -30.77 18.82
N VAL A 202 -10.37 -30.98 20.06
CA VAL A 202 -9.97 -29.92 20.97
C VAL A 202 -8.57 -29.46 20.63
N LEU A 203 -8.44 -28.19 20.26
CA LEU A 203 -7.15 -27.58 20.02
C LEU A 203 -6.59 -27.04 21.33
N ASP A 204 -5.62 -27.75 21.91
CA ASP A 204 -5.01 -27.37 23.19
C ASP A 204 -4.01 -26.22 23.01
N ARG A 205 -3.15 -26.30 22.00
CA ARG A 205 -2.13 -25.27 21.71
C ARG A 205 -1.83 -25.20 20.23
N THR A 206 -1.43 -24.03 19.79
CA THR A 206 -0.94 -23.80 18.44
C THR A 206 0.13 -22.71 18.43
N TYR A 207 1.04 -22.78 17.48
CA TYR A 207 2.08 -21.79 17.25
C TYR A 207 2.14 -21.44 15.77
N GLN A 208 2.36 -20.14 15.49
CA GLN A 208 2.70 -19.67 14.18
C GLN A 208 3.99 -18.86 14.28
N LEU A 209 5.00 -19.30 13.56
CA LEU A 209 6.26 -18.58 13.43
C LEU A 209 6.34 -18.01 12.02
N ASN A 210 6.41 -16.69 11.91
CA ASN A 210 6.61 -16.01 10.66
C ASN A 210 8.08 -15.68 10.47
N VAL A 211 8.63 -16.09 9.33
CA VAL A 211 10.01 -15.77 8.95
C VAL A 211 9.94 -15.01 7.63
N GLY A 212 10.48 -13.82 7.63
CA GLY A 212 10.52 -12.94 6.44
C GLY A 212 11.89 -12.32 6.28
N GLY A 213 12.23 -11.97 5.04
CA GLY A 213 13.48 -11.31 4.67
C GLY A 213 13.25 -9.93 4.03
N ASN A 214 12.04 -9.40 4.12
CA ASN A 214 11.72 -8.07 3.60
C ASN A 214 12.10 -6.96 4.59
N MET A 215 12.09 -5.73 4.11
CA MET A 215 12.50 -4.57 4.91
C MET A 215 11.54 -4.29 6.07
N ASP A 216 10.24 -4.63 5.94
CA ASP A 216 9.26 -4.45 7.02
C ASP A 216 9.63 -5.27 8.25
N PHE A 217 10.02 -6.55 8.07
CA PHE A 217 10.49 -7.38 9.17
C PHE A 217 11.77 -6.81 9.81
N LYS A 218 12.68 -6.25 8.99
CA LYS A 218 13.88 -5.59 9.49
C LYS A 218 13.54 -4.32 10.29
N ASN A 219 12.53 -3.56 9.85
CA ASN A 219 12.15 -2.31 10.51
C ASN A 219 11.40 -2.51 11.83
N MET A 220 10.84 -3.71 12.07
CA MET A 220 10.18 -4.06 13.33
C MET A 220 11.15 -4.45 14.47
N LEU A 221 12.45 -4.57 14.18
CA LEU A 221 13.50 -4.85 15.17
C LEU A 221 14.00 -3.59 15.87
#